data_e7d5fd19c1c41f6a057bdd3b2375a9ea
#
_entry.id   e7d5fd19c1c41f6a057bdd3b2375a9ea
#
_cell.length_a   1.000
_cell.length_b   1.000
_cell.length_c   1.000
_cell.angle_alpha   90.00
_cell.angle_beta   90.00
_cell.angle_gamma   90.00
#
_symmetry.space_group_name_H-M   'P 1'
#
loop_
_entity.id
_entity.type
_entity.pdbx_description
1 polymer ?
#
loop_
_entity_poly.entity_id
_entity_poly.type
_entity_poly.pdbx_seq_one_letter_code
_entity_poly.pdbx_strand_id
1 'polypeptide(L)'
;MLSVTLALLLMFTLCSQRAEADPTSYYSDEVSRRELKRKGWRVHPNPEGKKVGRVHIINLPVFLPDERLSSLTTPLNYLHVTTRRATILKESRVKTQKLWSHGDALETERNLRGLSIFTSARVYPVFPLDQAVSERKRDSNAASTPSGTITKKAQSNRVLKPHVSKVTTPVERVDVVIVTRDLWSLRLENSFSYNGGVLNNLNLSLSERNLLGRRILLSGYAAMNPFTMTYGGVVNHRRFGPDLSLSVGASGTWNRESSLREGEGISVTLTRPLYHLDQAWSFGVTGGVGRQLARITQGAEVITEDDPNTTAIEEIPLEWELRSWAVSASATRQWRGAYQRALSFGVGISESERRVFEGVSSSLEERWRQIYLPPDRFQVGPSVSFSWYRRTYIALTDISTYGLREDLRTGPSMSTSHQFVVMGDRAYIPSISAGYSTRWLGRGLISTGISASARVEGREREKIVNRAVSFGVKWAAPLSIARSHLGFFVGRVGISERWRDVSNALVSLGGDSGLRGYPNGSFTSPGGGVSRNNFEYRTPPWKWSFLHLGAALFYEGGSVHQSLAEYHWRHSAGGGVRFLFPQLNRSVFRVDLATPLSAYPVGFTRPAVVLSIGSSQGFWLMPWESS
;
A
#
# COMPACT_ATOMS: atom_id res chain seq x y z
N MET A 1 -5.82 26.39 22.18
CA MET A 1 -5.62 25.94 20.79
C MET A 1 -4.83 26.91 19.92
N LEU A 2 -5.14 28.22 19.90
CA LEU A 2 -4.40 29.20 19.07
C LEU A 2 -2.88 29.27 19.36
N SER A 3 -2.46 29.12 20.61
CA SER A 3 -1.05 29.22 21.02
C SER A 3 -0.18 28.06 20.53
N VAL A 4 -0.72 26.86 20.42
CA VAL A 4 0.02 25.68 19.91
C VAL A 4 0.15 25.74 18.38
N THR A 5 -0.88 26.25 17.70
CA THR A 5 -0.87 26.45 16.24
C THR A 5 0.12 27.55 15.84
N LEU A 6 0.23 28.62 16.65
CA LEU A 6 1.17 29.72 16.40
C LEU A 6 2.61 29.29 16.67
N ALA A 7 2.86 28.49 17.70
CA ALA A 7 4.18 27.93 18.00
C ALA A 7 4.66 26.95 16.93
N LEU A 8 3.75 26.13 16.38
CA LEU A 8 4.05 25.26 15.24
C LEU A 8 4.32 26.06 13.96
N LEU A 9 3.57 27.13 13.68
CA LEU A 9 3.82 28.00 12.54
C LEU A 9 5.17 28.75 12.65
N LEU A 10 5.56 29.19 13.85
CA LEU A 10 6.85 29.85 14.10
C LEU A 10 8.03 28.87 13.98
N MET A 11 7.89 27.62 14.41
CA MET A 11 8.88 26.58 14.13
C MET A 11 9.04 26.29 12.63
N PHE A 12 7.96 26.39 11.85
CA PHE A 12 7.97 26.17 10.42
C PHE A 12 8.66 27.27 9.61
N THR A 13 8.59 28.51 10.06
CA THR A 13 9.22 29.64 9.35
C THR A 13 10.75 29.73 9.57
N LEU A 14 11.27 29.16 10.65
CA LEU A 14 12.71 29.17 10.97
C LEU A 14 13.53 28.08 10.26
N CYS A 15 12.89 27.07 9.66
CA CYS A 15 13.56 25.94 9.00
C CYS A 15 13.65 26.05 7.47
N SER A 16 13.40 27.21 6.87
CA SER A 16 13.39 27.37 5.40
C SER A 16 14.77 27.61 4.75
N GLN A 17 15.84 27.03 5.25
CA GLN A 17 17.09 26.98 4.52
C GLN A 17 17.11 25.78 3.58
N ARG A 18 17.29 26.07 2.27
CA ARG A 18 17.51 25.10 1.20
C ARG A 18 18.65 24.13 1.57
N ALA A 19 18.32 22.96 2.05
CA ALA A 19 19.25 21.85 2.04
C ALA A 19 19.29 21.31 0.61
N GLU A 20 20.36 21.57 -0.13
CA GLU A 20 20.68 20.82 -1.34
C GLU A 20 20.71 19.35 -1.00
N ALA A 21 19.86 18.58 -1.65
CA ALA A 21 19.76 17.14 -1.46
C ALA A 21 21.06 16.52 -1.96
N ASP A 22 21.97 16.20 -1.05
CA ASP A 22 23.00 15.21 -1.30
C ASP A 22 22.30 13.91 -1.76
N PRO A 23 22.61 13.34 -2.94
CA PRO A 23 22.02 12.10 -3.38
C PRO A 23 22.55 10.98 -2.49
N THR A 24 21.93 10.83 -1.32
CA THR A 24 22.24 9.73 -0.43
C THR A 24 22.15 8.44 -1.24
N SER A 25 23.28 7.75 -1.34
CA SER A 25 23.39 6.46 -2.00
C SER A 25 22.39 5.51 -1.32
N TYR A 26 21.29 5.23 -2.00
CA TYR A 26 20.33 4.27 -1.52
C TYR A 26 21.03 2.90 -1.42
N TYR A 27 20.85 2.20 -0.33
CA TYR A 27 21.43 0.86 -0.14
C TYR A 27 21.24 -0.04 -1.39
N SER A 28 20.08 0.04 -2.02
CA SER A 28 19.77 -0.69 -3.25
C SER A 28 20.62 -0.25 -4.46
N ASP A 29 21.03 1.01 -4.54
CA ASP A 29 21.86 1.52 -5.63
C ASP A 29 23.30 1.06 -5.49
N GLU A 30 23.81 1.06 -4.27
CA GLU A 30 25.17 0.62 -3.97
C GLU A 30 25.37 -0.84 -4.34
N VAL A 31 24.47 -1.73 -3.91
CA VAL A 31 24.50 -3.16 -4.24
C VAL A 31 24.45 -3.37 -5.75
N SER A 32 23.55 -2.69 -6.47
CA SER A 32 23.40 -2.84 -7.91
C SER A 32 24.63 -2.36 -8.67
N ARG A 33 25.23 -1.22 -8.28
CA ARG A 33 26.44 -0.68 -8.92
C ARG A 33 27.65 -1.56 -8.67
N ARG A 34 27.77 -2.14 -7.47
CA ARG A 34 28.86 -3.09 -7.14
C ARG A 34 28.79 -4.31 -8.05
N GLU A 35 27.60 -4.87 -8.27
CA GLU A 35 27.40 -6.02 -9.16
C GLU A 35 27.72 -5.71 -10.63
N LEU A 36 27.35 -4.53 -11.12
CA LEU A 36 27.72 -4.11 -12.47
C LEU A 36 29.25 -4.05 -12.63
N LYS A 37 29.94 -3.42 -11.66
CA LYS A 37 31.43 -3.36 -11.64
C LYS A 37 32.06 -4.75 -11.60
N ARG A 38 31.53 -5.64 -10.74
CA ARG A 38 32.02 -7.03 -10.61
C ARG A 38 31.94 -7.80 -11.93
N LYS A 39 30.88 -7.57 -12.70
CA LYS A 39 30.66 -8.20 -14.02
C LYS A 39 31.28 -7.42 -15.18
N GLY A 40 32.01 -6.35 -14.91
CA GLY A 40 32.74 -5.57 -15.92
C GLY A 40 31.84 -4.68 -16.80
N TRP A 41 30.58 -4.45 -16.40
CA TRP A 41 29.69 -3.58 -17.13
C TRP A 41 30.04 -2.10 -16.91
N ARG A 42 30.05 -1.30 -18.02
CA ARG A 42 30.19 0.15 -17.97
C ARG A 42 28.88 0.81 -18.35
N VAL A 43 28.40 1.73 -17.50
CA VAL A 43 27.17 2.49 -17.78
C VAL A 43 27.42 3.47 -18.91
N HIS A 44 26.51 3.51 -19.89
CA HIS A 44 26.59 4.42 -21.02
C HIS A 44 26.13 5.82 -20.59
N PRO A 45 26.93 6.90 -20.76
CA PRO A 45 26.58 8.24 -20.26
C PRO A 45 25.43 8.90 -21.03
N ASN A 46 25.35 8.71 -22.35
CA ASN A 46 24.36 9.34 -23.23
C ASN A 46 23.56 8.27 -24.02
N PRO A 47 22.62 7.56 -23.38
CA PRO A 47 21.89 6.47 -24.02
C PRO A 47 20.66 6.91 -24.81
N GLU A 48 20.16 8.15 -24.61
CA GLU A 48 18.92 8.62 -25.23
C GLU A 48 18.99 8.57 -26.77
N GLY A 49 17.88 8.10 -27.37
CA GLY A 49 17.76 7.98 -28.82
C GLY A 49 18.50 6.80 -29.46
N LYS A 50 19.31 6.04 -28.69
CA LYS A 50 20.00 4.85 -29.20
C LYS A 50 19.06 3.64 -29.20
N LYS A 51 19.25 2.70 -30.14
CA LYS A 51 18.50 1.45 -30.16
C LYS A 51 18.96 0.52 -29.06
N VAL A 52 18.02 -0.07 -28.33
CA VAL A 52 18.28 -1.12 -27.34
C VAL A 52 18.69 -2.39 -28.07
N GLY A 53 19.89 -2.86 -27.80
CA GLY A 53 20.43 -4.12 -28.30
C GLY A 53 19.90 -5.32 -27.49
N ARG A 54 20.68 -5.81 -26.55
CA ARG A 54 20.29 -6.94 -25.69
C ARG A 54 19.82 -6.44 -24.32
N VAL A 55 18.82 -7.17 -23.75
CA VAL A 55 18.39 -6.95 -22.36
C VAL A 55 18.92 -8.08 -21.50
N HIS A 56 19.82 -7.76 -20.60
CA HIS A 56 20.44 -8.67 -19.64
C HIS A 56 19.74 -8.55 -18.29
N ILE A 57 19.62 -9.64 -17.57
CA ILE A 57 19.05 -9.67 -16.23
C ILE A 57 20.09 -10.23 -15.27
N ILE A 58 20.32 -9.50 -14.20
CA ILE A 58 21.08 -9.94 -13.03
C ILE A 58 20.08 -9.98 -11.88
N ASN A 59 19.63 -11.19 -11.52
CA ASN A 59 18.78 -11.36 -10.35
C ASN A 59 19.63 -11.87 -9.20
N LEU A 60 19.75 -11.06 -8.15
CA LEU A 60 20.55 -11.34 -6.97
C LEU A 60 19.71 -12.13 -5.95
N PRO A 61 20.32 -13.05 -5.21
CA PRO A 61 19.66 -13.78 -4.14
C PRO A 61 19.25 -12.84 -3.00
N VAL A 62 18.42 -13.34 -2.11
CA VAL A 62 17.95 -12.59 -0.92
C VAL A 62 19.13 -12.21 -0.03
N PHE A 63 19.99 -13.16 0.30
CA PHE A 63 21.18 -12.94 1.13
C PHE A 63 22.44 -13.03 0.28
N LEU A 64 23.28 -12.00 0.36
CA LEU A 64 24.53 -11.94 -0.39
C LEU A 64 25.67 -12.54 0.44
N PRO A 65 26.65 -13.25 -0.20
CA PRO A 65 27.75 -13.90 0.52
C PRO A 65 28.69 -12.94 1.26
N ASP A 66 28.74 -11.68 0.83
CA ASP A 66 29.61 -10.64 1.38
C ASP A 66 28.91 -9.77 2.44
N GLU A 67 27.69 -10.11 2.85
CA GLU A 67 27.00 -9.46 3.95
C GLU A 67 27.46 -10.01 5.31
N ARG A 68 27.40 -9.16 6.36
CA ARG A 68 27.64 -9.60 7.74
C ARG A 68 26.65 -10.71 8.09
N LEU A 69 27.09 -11.74 8.79
CA LEU A 69 26.34 -12.95 9.11
C LEU A 69 26.00 -13.83 7.88
N SER A 70 26.71 -13.68 6.77
CA SER A 70 26.47 -14.48 5.56
C SER A 70 26.55 -15.99 5.81
N SER A 71 27.42 -16.44 6.72
CA SER A 71 27.52 -17.85 7.13
C SER A 71 26.21 -18.41 7.70
N LEU A 72 25.41 -17.59 8.36
CA LEU A 72 24.10 -17.97 8.92
C LEU A 72 22.95 -17.77 7.93
N THR A 73 23.01 -16.73 7.10
CA THR A 73 21.89 -16.33 6.25
C THR A 73 21.97 -16.88 4.83
N THR A 74 23.16 -17.09 4.28
CA THR A 74 23.32 -17.64 2.92
C THR A 74 22.67 -19.02 2.74
N PRO A 75 22.73 -19.96 3.71
CA PRO A 75 22.03 -21.24 3.59
C PRO A 75 20.52 -21.10 3.43
N LEU A 76 19.92 -20.02 3.94
CA LEU A 76 18.49 -19.77 3.78
C LEU A 76 18.10 -19.55 2.31
N ASN A 77 19.04 -19.11 1.45
CA ASN A 77 18.76 -18.98 0.01
C ASN A 77 18.32 -20.29 -0.64
N TYR A 78 18.68 -21.46 -0.09
CA TYR A 78 18.21 -22.76 -0.58
C TYR A 78 16.71 -22.97 -0.37
N LEU A 79 16.10 -22.26 0.60
CA LEU A 79 14.66 -22.30 0.87
C LEU A 79 13.90 -21.27 0.03
N HIS A 80 14.60 -20.42 -0.72
CA HIS A 80 14.00 -19.38 -1.54
C HIS A 80 14.01 -19.77 -3.03
N VAL A 81 12.84 -19.67 -3.68
CA VAL A 81 12.74 -19.88 -5.11
C VAL A 81 13.00 -18.56 -5.84
N THR A 82 14.12 -18.50 -6.55
CA THR A 82 14.53 -17.32 -7.31
C THR A 82 13.48 -16.93 -8.36
N THR A 83 13.24 -15.65 -8.49
CA THR A 83 12.28 -15.10 -9.48
C THR A 83 12.75 -15.43 -10.90
N ARG A 84 11.86 -15.99 -11.70
CA ARG A 84 12.17 -16.37 -13.08
C ARG A 84 12.44 -15.16 -13.96
N ARG A 85 13.40 -15.27 -14.87
CA ARG A 85 13.73 -14.24 -15.86
C ARG A 85 12.49 -13.76 -16.63
N ALA A 86 11.59 -14.67 -17.04
CA ALA A 86 10.36 -14.35 -17.74
C ALA A 86 9.44 -13.44 -16.90
N THR A 87 9.38 -13.61 -15.58
CA THR A 87 8.60 -12.77 -14.66
C THR A 87 9.13 -11.34 -14.66
N ILE A 88 10.47 -11.15 -14.64
CA ILE A 88 11.11 -9.83 -14.69
C ILE A 88 10.86 -9.15 -16.05
N LEU A 89 11.05 -9.89 -17.15
CA LEU A 89 10.85 -9.35 -18.51
C LEU A 89 9.41 -8.93 -18.79
N LYS A 90 8.41 -9.63 -18.23
CA LYS A 90 7.00 -9.25 -18.35
C LYS A 90 6.71 -7.84 -17.79
N GLU A 91 7.45 -7.40 -16.79
CA GLU A 91 7.28 -6.08 -16.18
C GLU A 91 8.14 -4.98 -16.84
N SER A 92 9.06 -5.37 -17.72
CA SER A 92 9.94 -4.43 -18.40
C SER A 92 9.24 -3.67 -19.52
N ARG A 93 9.38 -2.35 -19.50
CA ARG A 93 9.00 -1.43 -20.59
C ARG A 93 10.12 -1.35 -21.64
N VAL A 94 11.37 -1.56 -21.20
CA VAL A 94 12.53 -1.57 -22.08
C VAL A 94 12.53 -2.86 -22.88
N LYS A 95 12.46 -2.74 -24.21
CA LYS A 95 12.42 -3.88 -25.14
C LYS A 95 13.53 -3.76 -26.18
N THR A 96 14.07 -4.88 -26.62
CA THR A 96 15.02 -4.95 -27.71
C THR A 96 14.47 -4.30 -28.99
N GLN A 97 15.35 -3.69 -29.78
CA GLN A 97 15.05 -2.99 -31.05
C GLN A 97 14.23 -1.69 -30.91
N LYS A 98 13.75 -1.33 -29.74
CA LYS A 98 13.15 -0.03 -29.46
C LYS A 98 14.23 1.01 -29.10
N LEU A 99 13.89 2.30 -29.24
CA LEU A 99 14.75 3.36 -28.76
C LEU A 99 14.78 3.34 -27.24
N TRP A 100 15.95 3.60 -26.67
CA TRP A 100 16.09 3.81 -25.23
C TRP A 100 15.30 5.05 -24.81
N SER A 101 14.64 4.93 -23.68
CA SER A 101 13.96 6.02 -23.00
C SER A 101 14.21 5.91 -21.49
N HIS A 102 14.71 6.97 -20.90
CA HIS A 102 14.88 7.05 -19.44
C HIS A 102 13.54 6.90 -18.69
N GLY A 103 12.45 7.41 -19.28
CA GLY A 103 11.10 7.24 -18.75
C GLY A 103 10.67 5.78 -18.66
N ASP A 104 10.92 4.99 -19.71
CA ASP A 104 10.61 3.55 -19.73
C ASP A 104 11.48 2.77 -18.74
N ALA A 105 12.74 3.17 -18.55
CA ALA A 105 13.62 2.58 -17.55
C ALA A 105 13.10 2.83 -16.13
N LEU A 106 12.75 4.07 -15.78
CA LEU A 106 12.19 4.43 -14.49
C LEU A 106 10.83 3.74 -14.23
N GLU A 107 9.99 3.62 -15.26
CA GLU A 107 8.72 2.89 -15.13
C GLU A 107 8.96 1.40 -14.90
N THR A 108 9.93 0.79 -15.59
CA THR A 108 10.35 -0.60 -15.35
C THR A 108 10.81 -0.80 -13.91
N GLU A 109 11.65 0.10 -13.39
CA GLU A 109 12.09 0.05 -11.99
C GLU A 109 10.91 0.12 -11.01
N ARG A 110 9.97 1.07 -11.23
CA ARG A 110 8.76 1.19 -10.39
C ARG A 110 7.89 -0.06 -10.44
N ASN A 111 7.64 -0.57 -11.65
CA ASN A 111 6.85 -1.79 -11.83
C ASN A 111 7.45 -2.96 -11.06
N LEU A 112 8.76 -3.18 -11.20
CA LEU A 112 9.46 -4.26 -10.49
C LEU A 112 9.43 -4.08 -8.97
N ARG A 113 9.71 -2.86 -8.46
CA ARG A 113 9.61 -2.59 -7.01
C ARG A 113 8.19 -2.74 -6.48
N GLY A 114 7.18 -2.38 -7.28
CA GLY A 114 5.76 -2.54 -6.95
C GLY A 114 5.30 -3.99 -6.83
N LEU A 115 6.09 -4.97 -7.31
CA LEU A 115 5.75 -6.39 -7.18
C LEU A 115 5.86 -6.94 -5.75
N SER A 116 6.51 -6.22 -4.87
CA SER A 116 6.78 -6.65 -3.48
C SER A 116 7.52 -8.00 -3.34
N ILE A 117 8.17 -8.47 -4.42
CA ILE A 117 9.05 -9.63 -4.43
C ILE A 117 10.52 -9.24 -4.66
N PHE A 118 10.80 -7.94 -4.76
CA PHE A 118 12.15 -7.41 -4.89
C PHE A 118 12.45 -6.39 -3.79
N THR A 119 13.62 -6.50 -3.19
CA THR A 119 14.17 -5.47 -2.30
C THR A 119 14.59 -4.26 -3.11
N SER A 120 15.19 -4.51 -4.29
CA SER A 120 15.65 -3.48 -5.20
C SER A 120 15.45 -3.88 -6.66
N ALA A 121 15.27 -2.87 -7.52
CA ALA A 121 15.24 -3.02 -8.96
C ALA A 121 15.83 -1.76 -9.61
N ARG A 122 16.80 -1.95 -10.50
CA ARG A 122 17.49 -0.90 -11.23
C ARG A 122 17.69 -1.28 -12.68
N VAL A 123 17.65 -0.30 -13.56
CA VAL A 123 17.81 -0.46 -15.00
C VAL A 123 18.95 0.44 -15.48
N TYR A 124 19.98 -0.15 -16.01
CA TYR A 124 21.18 0.55 -16.48
C TYR A 124 21.37 0.39 -17.97
N PRO A 125 21.54 1.48 -18.74
CA PRO A 125 22.05 1.43 -20.08
C PRO A 125 23.56 1.18 -20.01
N VAL A 126 24.06 0.22 -20.77
CA VAL A 126 25.47 -0.17 -20.74
C VAL A 126 26.04 -0.28 -22.15
N PHE A 127 27.35 -0.15 -22.28
CA PHE A 127 28.02 -0.42 -23.55
C PHE A 127 27.85 -1.88 -23.94
N PRO A 128 27.60 -2.19 -25.23
CA PRO A 128 27.58 -3.58 -25.71
C PRO A 128 28.87 -4.34 -25.37
N LEU A 129 28.75 -5.59 -24.93
CA LEU A 129 29.93 -6.40 -24.55
C LEU A 129 30.93 -6.53 -25.68
N ASP A 130 30.44 -6.61 -26.93
CA ASP A 130 31.30 -6.75 -28.12
C ASP A 130 32.17 -5.50 -28.36
N GLN A 131 31.70 -4.31 -28.01
CA GLN A 131 32.46 -3.06 -28.07
C GLN A 131 33.42 -2.90 -26.89
N ALA A 132 33.02 -3.31 -25.69
CA ALA A 132 33.87 -3.27 -24.51
C ALA A 132 35.12 -4.16 -24.63
N VAL A 133 35.01 -5.29 -25.33
CA VAL A 133 36.15 -6.20 -25.60
C VAL A 133 37.06 -5.61 -26.67
N SER A 134 36.54 -4.95 -27.70
CA SER A 134 37.32 -4.31 -28.76
C SER A 134 38.07 -3.07 -28.26
N GLU A 135 37.50 -2.30 -27.37
CA GLU A 135 38.16 -1.15 -26.74
C GLU A 135 39.28 -1.60 -25.78
N ARG A 136 39.07 -2.64 -24.95
CA ARG A 136 40.15 -3.22 -24.13
C ARG A 136 41.33 -3.73 -24.94
N LYS A 137 41.06 -4.32 -26.13
CA LYS A 137 42.12 -4.72 -27.05
C LYS A 137 42.84 -3.53 -27.69
N ARG A 138 42.14 -2.43 -27.94
CA ARG A 138 42.78 -1.21 -28.44
C ARG A 138 43.64 -0.52 -27.39
N ASP A 139 43.14 -0.41 -26.17
CA ASP A 139 43.87 0.18 -25.05
C ASP A 139 45.14 -0.68 -24.68
N SER A 140 45.04 -2.01 -24.73
CA SER A 140 46.17 -2.88 -24.50
C SER A 140 47.22 -2.84 -25.62
N ASN A 141 46.77 -2.65 -26.88
CA ASN A 141 47.69 -2.47 -28.03
C ASN A 141 48.29 -1.07 -28.09
N ALA A 142 47.60 -0.02 -27.59
CA ALA A 142 48.14 1.32 -27.50
C ALA A 142 49.23 1.46 -26.41
N ALA A 143 49.16 0.59 -25.35
CA ALA A 143 50.15 0.58 -24.28
C ALA A 143 51.42 -0.23 -24.64
N SER A 144 51.43 -0.92 -25.78
CA SER A 144 52.52 -1.82 -26.19
C SER A 144 53.29 -1.37 -27.44
N THR A 145 53.17 -0.08 -27.87
CA THR A 145 53.97 0.40 -28.99
C THR A 145 55.25 1.04 -28.51
N PRO A 146 56.45 0.43 -28.77
CA PRO A 146 57.71 1.07 -28.50
C PRO A 146 57.97 2.18 -29.54
N SER A 147 58.39 3.35 -29.05
CA SER A 147 58.95 4.43 -29.82
C SER A 147 60.03 3.94 -30.76
N GLY A 148 59.82 4.06 -32.07
CA GLY A 148 60.83 3.62 -33.07
C GLY A 148 60.64 4.31 -34.42
N THR A 149 61.43 5.35 -34.64
CA THR A 149 62.07 5.81 -35.89
C THR A 149 61.26 6.08 -37.15
N ILE A 150 61.21 7.36 -37.48
CA ILE A 150 60.77 7.94 -38.75
C ILE A 150 61.71 7.50 -39.89
N THR A 151 61.21 6.84 -40.92
CA THR A 151 61.84 6.78 -42.24
C THR A 151 60.85 7.21 -43.31
N LYS A 152 61.22 8.35 -43.99
CA LYS A 152 60.58 8.87 -45.19
C LYS A 152 60.79 7.94 -46.37
N LYS A 153 59.75 7.57 -47.11
CA LYS A 153 59.86 7.22 -48.54
C LYS A 153 58.57 7.54 -49.31
N ALA A 154 58.71 8.47 -50.20
CA ALA A 154 58.27 8.70 -51.58
C ALA A 154 56.87 8.22 -52.05
N GLN A 155 56.21 9.20 -52.62
CA GLN A 155 55.07 9.29 -53.48
C GLN A 155 54.90 8.18 -54.53
N SER A 156 53.67 7.70 -54.71
CA SER A 156 53.16 7.21 -55.99
C SER A 156 51.72 7.63 -56.13
N ASN A 157 51.47 8.53 -57.08
CA ASN A 157 50.14 8.97 -57.53
C ASN A 157 49.39 7.78 -58.18
N ARG A 158 48.26 7.37 -57.59
CA ARG A 158 47.19 6.69 -58.30
C ARG A 158 45.89 7.36 -57.94
N VAL A 159 45.32 8.01 -58.98
CA VAL A 159 43.94 8.56 -59.00
C VAL A 159 42.97 7.38 -58.88
N LEU A 160 42.38 7.18 -57.71
CA LEU A 160 41.27 6.30 -57.49
C LEU A 160 39.98 7.12 -57.48
N LYS A 161 39.07 6.79 -58.39
CA LYS A 161 37.70 7.33 -58.48
C LYS A 161 37.01 7.17 -57.10
N PRO A 162 36.20 8.13 -56.64
CA PRO A 162 35.48 7.98 -55.41
C PRO A 162 34.36 6.95 -55.54
N HIS A 163 34.57 5.79 -54.96
CA HIS A 163 33.48 4.84 -54.68
C HIS A 163 32.68 5.47 -53.50
N VAL A 164 31.52 6.03 -53.80
CA VAL A 164 30.55 6.48 -52.81
C VAL A 164 30.00 5.21 -52.17
N SER A 165 30.72 4.67 -51.19
CA SER A 165 30.16 3.77 -50.21
C SER A 165 29.14 4.57 -49.43
N LYS A 166 27.86 4.20 -49.51
CA LYS A 166 26.87 4.64 -48.55
C LYS A 166 27.41 4.28 -47.15
N VAL A 167 28.00 5.25 -46.48
CA VAL A 167 28.32 5.13 -45.06
C VAL A 167 26.98 5.12 -44.35
N THR A 168 26.42 3.92 -44.20
CA THR A 168 25.41 3.66 -43.21
C THR A 168 26.12 3.85 -41.86
N THR A 169 25.97 5.03 -41.27
CA THR A 169 26.36 5.28 -39.88
C THR A 169 25.81 4.13 -39.06
N PRO A 170 26.62 3.34 -38.38
CA PRO A 170 26.12 2.24 -37.56
C PRO A 170 25.19 2.85 -36.52
N VAL A 171 23.92 2.44 -36.54
CA VAL A 171 22.95 2.89 -35.54
C VAL A 171 23.53 2.51 -34.18
N GLU A 172 23.96 3.51 -33.45
CA GLU A 172 24.63 3.33 -32.19
C GLU A 172 23.68 2.57 -31.23
N ARG A 173 24.09 1.42 -30.77
CA ARG A 173 23.29 0.53 -29.93
C ARG A 173 23.72 0.65 -28.49
N VAL A 174 22.78 0.48 -27.57
CA VAL A 174 23.00 0.40 -26.13
C VAL A 174 22.39 -0.91 -25.62
N ASP A 175 23.16 -1.67 -24.86
CA ASP A 175 22.63 -2.81 -24.13
C ASP A 175 22.02 -2.36 -22.80
N VAL A 176 21.14 -3.15 -22.24
CA VAL A 176 20.44 -2.80 -21.01
C VAL A 176 20.64 -3.93 -19.99
N VAL A 177 21.01 -3.57 -18.76
CA VAL A 177 21.09 -4.50 -17.65
C VAL A 177 20.02 -4.14 -16.62
N ILE A 178 19.12 -5.07 -16.38
CA ILE A 178 18.14 -4.99 -15.29
C ILE A 178 18.73 -5.75 -14.11
N VAL A 179 19.04 -5.05 -13.03
CA VAL A 179 19.53 -5.63 -11.79
C VAL A 179 18.38 -5.65 -10.80
N THR A 180 18.00 -6.84 -10.36
CA THR A 180 17.02 -7.04 -9.29
C THR A 180 17.66 -7.80 -8.14
N ARG A 181 17.16 -7.60 -6.94
CA ARG A 181 17.47 -8.41 -5.79
C ARG A 181 16.18 -8.98 -5.24
N ASP A 182 16.09 -10.29 -5.15
CA ASP A 182 14.92 -10.95 -4.60
C ASP A 182 14.69 -10.52 -3.13
N LEU A 183 13.44 -10.49 -2.76
CA LEU A 183 12.98 -10.33 -1.40
C LEU A 183 12.51 -11.70 -0.91
N TRP A 184 12.72 -12.02 0.34
CA TRP A 184 12.18 -13.24 0.93
C TRP A 184 10.69 -13.35 0.64
N SER A 185 10.29 -14.39 -0.09
CA SER A 185 8.93 -14.51 -0.61
C SER A 185 7.96 -15.12 0.38
N LEU A 186 8.46 -15.98 1.27
CA LEU A 186 7.67 -16.53 2.37
C LEU A 186 7.62 -15.50 3.50
N ARG A 187 6.41 -15.04 3.83
CA ARG A 187 6.20 -14.02 4.87
C ARG A 187 5.27 -14.51 5.94
N LEU A 188 5.71 -14.33 7.15
CA LEU A 188 4.86 -14.41 8.33
C LEU A 188 4.51 -12.98 8.75
N GLU A 189 3.24 -12.64 8.60
CA GLU A 189 2.70 -11.37 9.08
C GLU A 189 1.87 -11.66 10.33
N ASN A 190 2.08 -10.89 11.36
CA ASN A 190 1.32 -10.99 12.59
C ASN A 190 0.93 -9.62 13.10
N SER A 191 -0.19 -9.55 13.76
CA SER A 191 -0.58 -8.46 14.62
C SER A 191 -1.34 -9.01 15.81
N PHE A 192 -1.11 -8.48 16.98
CA PHE A 192 -1.91 -8.83 18.14
C PHE A 192 -2.12 -7.60 19.03
N SER A 193 -3.21 -7.64 19.78
CA SER A 193 -3.54 -6.68 20.81
C SER A 193 -3.95 -7.43 22.06
N TYR A 194 -3.21 -7.18 23.12
CA TYR A 194 -3.46 -7.77 24.42
C TYR A 194 -3.61 -6.64 25.46
N ASN A 195 -4.68 -6.68 26.23
CA ASN A 195 -4.95 -5.67 27.24
C ASN A 195 -5.81 -6.26 28.38
N GLY A 196 -5.48 -5.94 29.61
CA GLY A 196 -6.28 -6.32 30.79
C GLY A 196 -6.47 -7.84 30.97
N GLY A 197 -5.53 -8.67 30.53
CA GLY A 197 -5.68 -10.14 30.58
C GLY A 197 -6.38 -10.73 29.36
N VAL A 198 -6.91 -9.92 28.43
CA VAL A 198 -7.67 -10.36 27.26
C VAL A 198 -6.85 -10.20 25.97
N LEU A 199 -6.80 -11.24 25.15
CA LEU A 199 -6.29 -11.17 23.77
C LEU A 199 -7.41 -10.66 22.86
N ASN A 200 -7.41 -9.35 22.60
CA ASN A 200 -8.46 -8.70 21.82
C ASN A 200 -8.40 -9.01 20.33
N ASN A 201 -7.20 -9.20 19.81
CA ASN A 201 -6.99 -9.49 18.39
C ASN A 201 -5.67 -10.24 18.22
N LEU A 202 -5.70 -11.31 17.44
CA LEU A 202 -4.52 -11.99 16.92
C LEU A 202 -4.76 -12.29 15.45
N ASN A 203 -3.90 -11.76 14.58
CA ASN A 203 -3.88 -12.13 13.17
C ASN A 203 -2.53 -12.75 12.85
N LEU A 204 -2.55 -13.93 12.30
CA LEU A 204 -1.39 -14.64 11.77
C LEU A 204 -1.65 -14.90 10.29
N SER A 205 -0.74 -14.50 9.43
CA SER A 205 -0.82 -14.79 7.99
C SER A 205 0.52 -15.31 7.50
N LEU A 206 0.49 -16.48 6.88
CA LEU A 206 1.63 -17.04 6.18
C LEU A 206 1.38 -16.93 4.67
N SER A 207 2.25 -16.26 3.97
CA SER A 207 2.12 -16.06 2.53
C SER A 207 3.41 -16.34 1.78
N GLU A 208 3.32 -17.18 0.73
CA GLU A 208 4.35 -17.30 -0.30
C GLU A 208 3.95 -16.39 -1.48
N ARG A 209 4.75 -15.36 -1.74
CA ARG A 209 4.43 -14.33 -2.76
C ARG A 209 5.06 -14.56 -4.12
N ASN A 210 5.91 -15.55 -4.21
CA ASN A 210 6.65 -15.88 -5.44
C ASN A 210 6.66 -17.38 -5.73
N LEU A 211 5.55 -18.07 -5.46
CA LEU A 211 5.43 -19.51 -5.64
C LEU A 211 5.96 -19.92 -7.03
N LEU A 212 6.90 -20.87 -7.05
CA LEU A 212 7.58 -21.36 -8.25
C LEU A 212 8.33 -20.27 -9.05
N GLY A 213 8.67 -19.12 -8.46
CA GLY A 213 9.34 -18.00 -9.15
C GLY A 213 8.42 -17.28 -10.16
N ARG A 214 7.10 -17.54 -10.14
CA ARG A 214 6.13 -17.03 -11.11
C ARG A 214 5.27 -15.89 -10.59
N ARG A 215 5.57 -15.37 -9.37
CA ARG A 215 4.77 -14.35 -8.72
C ARG A 215 3.32 -14.80 -8.46
N ILE A 216 3.13 -16.06 -8.15
CA ILE A 216 1.87 -16.57 -7.63
C ILE A 216 1.89 -16.35 -6.12
N LEU A 217 0.86 -15.69 -5.61
CA LEU A 217 0.62 -15.57 -4.18
C LEU A 217 -0.22 -16.76 -3.72
N LEU A 218 0.28 -17.46 -2.72
CA LEU A 218 -0.49 -18.39 -1.91
C LEU A 218 -0.44 -17.89 -0.46
N SER A 219 -1.56 -17.62 0.14
CA SER A 219 -1.64 -17.15 1.52
C SER A 219 -2.65 -17.95 2.31
N GLY A 220 -2.28 -18.34 3.53
CA GLY A 220 -3.18 -18.82 4.55
C GLY A 220 -3.15 -17.86 5.74
N TYR A 221 -4.27 -17.67 6.40
CA TYR A 221 -4.36 -16.84 7.59
C TYR A 221 -5.26 -17.44 8.66
N ALA A 222 -4.97 -17.09 9.90
CA ALA A 222 -5.81 -17.28 11.06
C ALA A 222 -6.00 -15.92 11.74
N ALA A 223 -7.26 -15.55 11.97
CA ALA A 223 -7.61 -14.33 12.70
C ALA A 223 -8.45 -14.72 13.91
N MET A 224 -8.13 -14.19 15.06
CA MET A 224 -8.82 -14.45 16.32
C MET A 224 -9.20 -13.14 16.99
N ASN A 225 -10.43 -13.06 17.45
CA ASN A 225 -10.92 -12.03 18.35
C ASN A 225 -11.48 -12.68 19.64
N PRO A 226 -12.04 -11.95 20.61
CA PRO A 226 -12.56 -12.56 21.83
C PRO A 226 -13.58 -13.69 21.60
N PHE A 227 -14.37 -13.60 20.53
CA PHE A 227 -15.50 -14.50 20.27
C PHE A 227 -15.21 -15.57 19.21
N THR A 228 -14.43 -15.21 18.18
CA THR A 228 -14.32 -16.03 16.97
C THR A 228 -12.89 -16.33 16.58
N MET A 229 -12.73 -17.42 15.85
CA MET A 229 -11.53 -17.77 15.12
C MET A 229 -11.87 -17.98 13.65
N THR A 230 -11.23 -17.23 12.79
CA THR A 230 -11.41 -17.30 11.33
C THR A 230 -10.17 -17.88 10.70
N TYR A 231 -10.34 -18.88 9.86
CA TYR A 231 -9.28 -19.41 8.98
C TYR A 231 -9.64 -19.14 7.54
N GLY A 232 -8.66 -18.79 6.75
CA GLY A 232 -8.88 -18.54 5.34
C GLY A 232 -7.63 -18.68 4.52
N GLY A 233 -7.81 -18.62 3.21
CA GLY A 233 -6.71 -18.66 2.26
C GLY A 233 -7.05 -17.94 0.97
N VAL A 234 -5.98 -17.47 0.30
CA VAL A 234 -6.07 -16.78 -0.98
C VAL A 234 -5.00 -17.31 -1.91
N VAL A 235 -5.42 -17.63 -3.14
CA VAL A 235 -4.52 -17.87 -4.27
C VAL A 235 -4.69 -16.73 -5.27
N ASN A 236 -3.61 -16.05 -5.62
CA ASN A 236 -3.63 -15.00 -6.63
C ASN A 236 -2.53 -15.24 -7.66
N HIS A 237 -2.92 -15.50 -8.90
CA HIS A 237 -2.02 -15.60 -10.05
C HIS A 237 -2.12 -14.33 -10.89
N ARG A 238 -1.21 -13.39 -10.65
CA ARG A 238 -1.30 -12.03 -11.19
C ARG A 238 -1.08 -11.88 -12.69
N ARG A 239 -0.46 -12.85 -13.36
CA ARG A 239 -0.20 -12.79 -14.82
C ARG A 239 -0.16 -14.17 -15.45
N PHE A 240 -1.31 -14.74 -15.68
CA PHE A 240 -1.40 -15.98 -16.48
C PHE A 240 -1.94 -15.67 -17.89
N GLY A 241 -1.60 -16.51 -18.87
CA GLY A 241 -2.02 -16.31 -20.26
C GLY A 241 -1.69 -14.90 -20.78
N PRO A 242 -2.62 -14.27 -21.50
CA PRO A 242 -2.45 -12.96 -22.12
C PRO A 242 -2.73 -11.82 -21.13
N ASP A 243 -1.98 -11.74 -20.01
CA ASP A 243 -2.06 -10.68 -19.00
C ASP A 243 -3.34 -10.72 -18.13
N LEU A 244 -3.90 -11.89 -17.87
CA LEU A 244 -5.00 -12.06 -16.92
C LEU A 244 -4.48 -12.21 -15.48
N SER A 245 -5.31 -11.84 -14.52
CA SER A 245 -5.11 -12.08 -13.11
C SER A 245 -6.31 -12.84 -12.55
N LEU A 246 -6.06 -13.95 -11.87
CA LEU A 246 -7.07 -14.72 -11.16
C LEU A 246 -6.79 -14.67 -9.66
N SER A 247 -7.80 -14.33 -8.88
CA SER A 247 -7.76 -14.43 -7.42
C SER A 247 -8.93 -15.28 -6.95
N VAL A 248 -8.66 -16.22 -6.07
CA VAL A 248 -9.66 -17.04 -5.41
C VAL A 248 -9.37 -17.01 -3.91
N GLY A 249 -10.37 -16.66 -3.12
CA GLY A 249 -10.29 -16.62 -1.67
C GLY A 249 -11.43 -17.43 -1.04
N ALA A 250 -11.13 -18.09 0.08
CA ALA A 250 -12.12 -18.79 0.90
C ALA A 250 -11.79 -18.62 2.38
N SER A 251 -12.82 -18.56 3.22
CA SER A 251 -12.67 -18.48 4.68
C SER A 251 -13.82 -19.16 5.39
N GLY A 252 -13.55 -19.57 6.63
CA GLY A 252 -14.56 -20.04 7.58
C GLY A 252 -14.29 -19.43 8.95
N THR A 253 -15.34 -19.15 9.69
CA THR A 253 -15.33 -18.56 11.03
C THR A 253 -16.03 -19.47 12.01
N TRP A 254 -15.42 -19.69 13.15
CA TRP A 254 -15.92 -20.52 14.23
C TRP A 254 -15.98 -19.74 15.54
N ASN A 255 -16.97 -20.01 16.35
CA ASN A 255 -17.03 -19.54 17.72
C ASN A 255 -15.90 -20.20 18.54
N ARG A 256 -15.23 -19.44 19.38
CA ARG A 256 -14.10 -19.94 20.17
C ARG A 256 -14.53 -20.82 21.36
N GLU A 257 -15.69 -20.56 21.90
CA GLU A 257 -16.22 -21.27 23.06
C GLU A 257 -17.01 -22.53 22.66
N SER A 258 -18.00 -22.34 21.79
CA SER A 258 -18.85 -23.44 21.36
C SER A 258 -18.27 -24.29 20.22
N SER A 259 -17.24 -23.80 19.55
CA SER A 259 -16.67 -24.39 18.31
C SER A 259 -17.67 -24.52 17.16
N LEU A 260 -18.82 -23.87 17.25
CA LEU A 260 -19.82 -23.85 16.19
C LEU A 260 -19.36 -22.95 15.04
N ARG A 261 -19.73 -23.32 13.83
CA ARG A 261 -19.42 -22.52 12.62
C ARG A 261 -20.37 -21.35 12.50
N GLU A 262 -19.82 -20.15 12.56
CA GLU A 262 -20.56 -18.90 12.52
C GLU A 262 -20.45 -18.15 11.18
N GLY A 263 -19.56 -18.59 10.32
CA GLY A 263 -19.41 -17.89 9.04
C GLY A 263 -18.61 -18.67 8.02
N GLU A 264 -18.79 -18.26 6.77
CA GLU A 264 -18.06 -18.75 5.61
C GLU A 264 -18.14 -17.78 4.46
N GLY A 265 -17.16 -17.82 3.58
CA GLY A 265 -17.18 -17.00 2.39
C GLY A 265 -16.25 -17.53 1.31
N ILE A 266 -16.63 -17.29 0.06
CA ILE A 266 -15.81 -17.55 -1.11
C ILE A 266 -15.88 -16.35 -2.05
N SER A 267 -14.75 -16.02 -2.68
CA SER A 267 -14.69 -14.97 -3.67
C SER A 267 -13.80 -15.36 -4.84
N VAL A 268 -14.20 -14.95 -6.04
CA VAL A 268 -13.44 -15.18 -7.28
C VAL A 268 -13.37 -13.86 -8.06
N THR A 269 -12.18 -13.48 -8.45
CA THR A 269 -11.93 -12.30 -9.28
C THR A 269 -11.08 -12.67 -10.46
N LEU A 270 -11.59 -12.41 -11.66
CA LEU A 270 -10.87 -12.55 -12.92
C LEU A 270 -10.74 -11.17 -13.56
N THR A 271 -9.51 -10.69 -13.75
CA THR A 271 -9.27 -9.37 -14.33
C THR A 271 -8.16 -9.39 -15.35
N ARG A 272 -8.21 -8.44 -16.29
CA ARG A 272 -7.06 -7.96 -17.04
C ARG A 272 -6.71 -6.57 -16.53
N PRO A 273 -5.91 -6.46 -15.46
CA PRO A 273 -5.61 -5.18 -14.85
C PRO A 273 -4.70 -4.31 -15.72
N LEU A 274 -4.63 -3.03 -15.41
CA LEU A 274 -3.70 -2.08 -16.04
C LEU A 274 -2.29 -2.29 -15.45
N TYR A 275 -1.48 -3.13 -16.11
CA TYR A 275 -0.13 -3.44 -15.64
C TYR A 275 0.87 -2.29 -15.85
N HIS A 276 0.61 -1.42 -16.80
CA HIS A 276 1.46 -0.28 -17.11
C HIS A 276 0.63 0.91 -17.59
N LEU A 277 1.22 2.08 -17.50
CA LEU A 277 0.55 3.37 -17.77
C LEU A 277 0.08 3.56 -19.23
N ASP A 278 0.65 2.81 -20.18
CA ASP A 278 0.27 2.89 -21.60
C ASP A 278 -0.81 1.89 -22.01
N GLN A 279 -1.20 0.98 -21.12
CA GLN A 279 -2.26 0.03 -21.40
C GLN A 279 -3.59 0.75 -21.47
N ALA A 280 -4.32 0.56 -22.58
CA ALA A 280 -5.52 1.32 -22.85
C ALA A 280 -6.76 0.77 -22.15
N TRP A 281 -6.86 -0.56 -21.99
CA TRP A 281 -8.06 -1.22 -21.48
C TRP A 281 -7.77 -2.20 -20.35
N SER A 282 -8.66 -2.22 -19.39
CA SER A 282 -8.80 -3.21 -18.33
C SER A 282 -10.22 -3.77 -18.33
N PHE A 283 -10.36 -5.04 -17.99
CA PHE A 283 -11.64 -5.71 -17.83
C PHE A 283 -11.60 -6.55 -16.55
N GLY A 284 -12.74 -6.70 -15.90
CA GLY A 284 -12.84 -7.50 -14.70
C GLY A 284 -14.22 -8.05 -14.46
N VAL A 285 -14.25 -9.25 -13.87
CA VAL A 285 -15.45 -9.87 -13.31
C VAL A 285 -15.09 -10.33 -11.90
N THR A 286 -15.93 -9.99 -10.94
CA THR A 286 -15.79 -10.40 -9.54
C THR A 286 -17.10 -10.98 -9.06
N GLY A 287 -17.05 -12.11 -8.37
CA GLY A 287 -18.19 -12.72 -7.71
C GLY A 287 -17.81 -13.22 -6.32
N GLY A 288 -18.76 -13.18 -5.41
CA GLY A 288 -18.58 -13.69 -4.06
C GLY A 288 -19.90 -14.00 -3.36
N VAL A 289 -19.85 -14.91 -2.41
CA VAL A 289 -20.94 -15.28 -1.54
C VAL A 289 -20.39 -15.49 -0.13
N GLY A 290 -21.15 -15.08 0.87
CA GLY A 290 -20.75 -15.24 2.27
C GLY A 290 -21.93 -15.25 3.21
N ARG A 291 -21.69 -15.89 4.34
CA ARG A 291 -22.55 -15.91 5.51
C ARG A 291 -21.71 -15.65 6.74
N GLN A 292 -22.18 -14.82 7.66
CA GLN A 292 -21.48 -14.57 8.92
C GLN A 292 -22.47 -14.17 10.02
N LEU A 293 -22.14 -14.55 11.24
CA LEU A 293 -22.78 -14.01 12.42
C LEU A 293 -22.17 -12.65 12.75
N ALA A 294 -23.00 -11.62 12.71
CA ALA A 294 -22.64 -10.26 13.09
C ALA A 294 -23.07 -10.00 14.52
N ARG A 295 -22.23 -9.25 15.27
CA ARG A 295 -22.45 -8.87 16.66
C ARG A 295 -22.11 -7.41 16.88
N ILE A 296 -22.82 -6.76 17.78
CA ILE A 296 -22.37 -5.49 18.34
C ILE A 296 -21.68 -5.77 19.67
N THR A 297 -20.44 -5.32 19.79
CA THR A 297 -19.60 -5.59 20.96
C THR A 297 -19.10 -4.30 21.58
N GLN A 298 -18.98 -4.29 22.89
CA GLN A 298 -18.27 -3.26 23.65
C GLN A 298 -17.09 -3.94 24.36
N GLY A 299 -15.88 -3.68 23.88
CA GLY A 299 -14.70 -4.40 24.36
C GLY A 299 -14.76 -5.90 24.00
N ALA A 300 -14.71 -6.74 25.00
CA ALA A 300 -14.78 -8.21 24.86
C ALA A 300 -16.17 -8.80 25.18
N GLU A 301 -17.20 -7.97 25.28
CA GLU A 301 -18.55 -8.40 25.61
C GLU A 301 -19.51 -8.08 24.47
N VAL A 302 -20.49 -8.95 24.24
CA VAL A 302 -21.60 -8.69 23.32
C VAL A 302 -22.60 -7.82 24.06
N ILE A 303 -23.07 -6.75 23.41
CA ILE A 303 -24.13 -5.92 23.96
C ILE A 303 -25.41 -6.75 24.00
N THR A 304 -26.11 -6.71 25.16
CA THR A 304 -27.41 -7.35 25.37
C THR A 304 -28.50 -6.29 25.45
N GLU A 305 -29.68 -6.62 25.02
CA GLU A 305 -30.89 -5.81 25.23
C GLU A 305 -31.98 -6.63 25.89
N ASP A 306 -32.80 -5.97 26.71
CA ASP A 306 -33.95 -6.57 27.38
C ASP A 306 -35.21 -6.43 26.49
N ASP A 307 -36.03 -7.50 26.47
CA ASP A 307 -37.29 -7.42 25.73
C ASP A 307 -38.32 -6.64 26.55
N PRO A 308 -38.77 -5.49 26.03
CA PRO A 308 -39.72 -4.64 26.76
C PRO A 308 -41.08 -5.25 27.01
N ASN A 309 -41.40 -6.40 26.38
CA ASN A 309 -42.68 -7.09 26.54
C ASN A 309 -42.67 -8.21 27.55
N THR A 310 -41.51 -8.55 28.11
CA THR A 310 -41.37 -9.56 29.16
C THR A 310 -41.20 -8.88 30.52
N THR A 311 -41.71 -9.52 31.57
CA THR A 311 -41.53 -9.03 32.96
C THR A 311 -40.23 -9.56 33.58
N ALA A 312 -39.59 -10.52 32.96
CA ALA A 312 -38.29 -11.04 33.33
C ALA A 312 -37.21 -10.24 32.57
N ILE A 313 -36.13 -9.89 33.25
CA ILE A 313 -34.95 -9.30 32.60
C ILE A 313 -34.27 -10.38 31.77
N GLU A 314 -34.38 -10.29 30.46
CA GLU A 314 -33.78 -11.23 29.54
C GLU A 314 -32.61 -10.50 28.81
N GLU A 315 -31.38 -10.88 29.14
CA GLU A 315 -30.21 -10.34 28.48
C GLU A 315 -30.02 -11.00 27.09
N ILE A 316 -30.75 -10.48 26.07
CA ILE A 316 -30.72 -11.03 24.71
C ILE A 316 -29.52 -10.40 23.96
N PRO A 317 -28.55 -11.22 23.48
CA PRO A 317 -27.37 -10.70 22.79
C PRO A 317 -27.76 -10.12 21.44
N LEU A 318 -27.20 -8.95 21.13
CA LEU A 318 -27.45 -8.22 19.88
C LEU A 318 -26.63 -8.85 18.74
N GLU A 319 -27.19 -9.93 18.20
CA GLU A 319 -26.58 -10.76 17.17
C GLU A 319 -27.58 -11.06 16.04
N TRP A 320 -27.07 -11.17 14.81
CA TRP A 320 -27.87 -11.55 13.63
C TRP A 320 -27.01 -12.24 12.58
N GLU A 321 -27.61 -13.09 11.77
CA GLU A 321 -26.97 -13.68 10.61
C GLU A 321 -27.03 -12.70 9.43
N LEU A 322 -25.87 -12.43 8.83
CA LEU A 322 -25.74 -11.69 7.57
C LEU A 322 -25.43 -12.67 6.45
N ARG A 323 -26.31 -12.74 5.45
CA ARG A 323 -26.09 -13.44 4.19
C ARG A 323 -25.88 -12.42 3.07
N SER A 324 -24.88 -12.64 2.24
CA SER A 324 -24.62 -11.74 1.13
C SER A 324 -24.04 -12.46 -0.08
N TRP A 325 -24.38 -11.99 -1.26
CA TRP A 325 -23.72 -12.36 -2.49
C TRP A 325 -23.64 -11.17 -3.43
N ALA A 326 -22.65 -11.16 -4.30
CA ALA A 326 -22.47 -10.11 -5.29
C ALA A 326 -21.76 -10.65 -6.53
N VAL A 327 -22.17 -10.13 -7.70
CA VAL A 327 -21.46 -10.33 -8.96
C VAL A 327 -21.36 -8.99 -9.66
N SER A 328 -20.19 -8.66 -10.17
CA SER A 328 -19.96 -7.42 -10.93
C SER A 328 -19.03 -7.65 -12.11
N ALA A 329 -19.26 -6.90 -13.18
CA ALA A 329 -18.37 -6.82 -14.33
C ALA A 329 -18.02 -5.35 -14.59
N SER A 330 -16.79 -5.11 -15.03
CA SER A 330 -16.33 -3.75 -15.33
C SER A 330 -15.38 -3.70 -16.52
N ALA A 331 -15.38 -2.56 -17.21
CA ALA A 331 -14.44 -2.21 -18.26
C ALA A 331 -13.89 -0.81 -18.00
N THR A 332 -12.57 -0.64 -18.07
CA THR A 332 -11.91 0.64 -17.87
C THR A 332 -11.11 1.03 -19.09
N ARG A 333 -11.34 2.23 -19.59
CA ARG A 333 -10.52 2.89 -20.61
C ARG A 333 -9.56 3.87 -19.95
N GLN A 334 -8.27 3.74 -20.27
CA GLN A 334 -7.22 4.63 -19.79
C GLN A 334 -6.62 5.43 -20.93
N TRP A 335 -6.34 6.73 -20.69
CA TRP A 335 -5.66 7.62 -21.63
C TRP A 335 -4.35 8.14 -21.04
N ARG A 336 -3.34 8.08 -21.89
CA ARG A 336 -2.01 8.58 -21.58
C ARG A 336 -1.92 10.10 -21.77
N GLY A 337 -1.13 10.76 -20.92
CA GLY A 337 -0.83 12.19 -21.03
C GLY A 337 -0.01 12.66 -19.84
N ALA A 338 0.16 13.98 -19.68
CA ALA A 338 0.72 14.58 -18.47
C ALA A 338 -0.10 14.20 -17.23
N TYR A 339 -1.40 14.04 -17.44
CA TYR A 339 -2.33 13.45 -16.49
C TYR A 339 -2.81 12.09 -16.99
N GLN A 340 -2.74 11.10 -16.12
CA GLN A 340 -3.37 9.81 -16.33
C GLN A 340 -4.87 9.98 -16.11
N ARG A 341 -5.68 9.55 -17.08
CA ARG A 341 -7.14 9.60 -17.02
C ARG A 341 -7.69 8.20 -17.24
N ALA A 342 -8.71 7.83 -16.48
CA ALA A 342 -9.39 6.57 -16.66
C ALA A 342 -10.91 6.77 -16.51
N LEU A 343 -11.67 6.14 -17.38
CA LEU A 343 -13.12 6.07 -17.33
C LEU A 343 -13.51 4.59 -17.24
N SER A 344 -14.28 4.25 -16.21
CA SER A 344 -14.73 2.89 -15.96
C SER A 344 -16.25 2.82 -16.07
N PHE A 345 -16.73 1.76 -16.71
CA PHE A 345 -18.13 1.35 -16.75
C PHE A 345 -18.25 0.01 -16.06
N GLY A 346 -19.25 -0.14 -15.22
CA GLY A 346 -19.54 -1.37 -14.53
C GLY A 346 -21.03 -1.68 -14.52
N VAL A 347 -21.33 -2.93 -14.26
CA VAL A 347 -22.68 -3.41 -13.92
C VAL A 347 -22.52 -4.41 -12.79
N GLY A 348 -23.42 -4.34 -11.84
CA GLY A 348 -23.40 -5.22 -10.67
C GLY A 348 -24.80 -5.63 -10.23
N ILE A 349 -24.82 -6.79 -9.60
CA ILE A 349 -25.97 -7.31 -8.86
C ILE A 349 -25.48 -7.77 -7.50
N SER A 350 -26.20 -7.40 -6.46
CA SER A 350 -25.87 -7.80 -5.07
C SER A 350 -27.10 -7.89 -4.21
N GLU A 351 -27.04 -8.79 -3.25
CA GLU A 351 -28.03 -8.93 -2.21
C GLU A 351 -27.35 -9.08 -0.86
N SER A 352 -27.99 -8.50 0.16
CA SER A 352 -27.60 -8.67 1.55
C SER A 352 -28.84 -8.74 2.43
N GLU A 353 -28.99 -9.81 3.18
CA GLU A 353 -30.11 -10.11 4.05
C GLU A 353 -29.61 -10.25 5.49
N ARG A 354 -30.39 -9.76 6.47
CA ARG A 354 -30.12 -9.90 7.90
C ARG A 354 -31.25 -10.70 8.52
N ARG A 355 -30.89 -11.81 9.17
CA ARG A 355 -31.83 -12.68 9.86
C ARG A 355 -31.56 -12.65 11.35
N VAL A 356 -32.54 -12.23 12.11
CA VAL A 356 -32.52 -12.31 13.56
C VAL A 356 -32.86 -13.75 13.95
N PHE A 357 -32.34 -14.25 15.06
CA PHE A 357 -32.53 -15.62 15.50
C PHE A 357 -33.95 -15.87 16.06
N GLU A 358 -34.38 -17.10 15.98
CA GLU A 358 -35.61 -17.56 16.65
C GLU A 358 -35.49 -17.31 18.15
N GLY A 359 -36.55 -16.79 18.77
CA GLY A 359 -36.58 -16.45 20.20
C GLY A 359 -36.48 -14.94 20.50
N VAL A 360 -36.12 -14.12 19.52
CA VAL A 360 -36.23 -12.66 19.63
C VAL A 360 -37.66 -12.24 19.29
N SER A 361 -38.30 -11.49 20.18
CA SER A 361 -39.69 -11.03 19.95
C SER A 361 -39.76 -10.08 18.75
N SER A 362 -40.91 -10.04 18.08
CA SER A 362 -41.10 -9.16 16.91
C SER A 362 -40.91 -7.68 17.24
N SER A 363 -41.26 -7.25 18.45
CA SER A 363 -41.09 -5.89 18.93
C SER A 363 -39.60 -5.52 19.13
N LEU A 364 -38.84 -6.45 19.69
CA LEU A 364 -37.41 -6.28 19.87
C LEU A 364 -36.66 -6.31 18.53
N GLU A 365 -37.06 -7.21 17.61
CA GLU A 365 -36.51 -7.22 16.25
C GLU A 365 -36.79 -5.91 15.51
N GLU A 366 -38.01 -5.36 15.59
CA GLU A 366 -38.34 -4.08 14.96
C GLU A 366 -37.47 -2.96 15.53
N ARG A 367 -37.28 -2.90 16.84
CA ARG A 367 -36.39 -1.94 17.50
C ARG A 367 -34.95 -2.09 17.03
N TRP A 368 -34.44 -3.33 16.91
CA TRP A 368 -33.09 -3.58 16.40
C TRP A 368 -32.93 -3.12 14.95
N ARG A 369 -33.92 -3.36 14.10
CA ARG A 369 -33.93 -2.90 12.71
C ARG A 369 -33.92 -1.37 12.59
N GLN A 370 -34.52 -0.67 13.53
CA GLN A 370 -34.51 0.79 13.56
C GLN A 370 -33.18 1.38 14.03
N ILE A 371 -32.49 0.76 14.99
CA ILE A 371 -31.35 1.34 15.70
C ILE A 371 -30.00 0.74 15.23
N TYR A 372 -29.93 -0.59 15.08
CA TYR A 372 -28.67 -1.30 14.96
C TYR A 372 -28.47 -2.04 13.65
N LEU A 373 -29.51 -2.67 13.13
CA LEU A 373 -29.38 -3.48 11.93
C LEU A 373 -29.33 -2.59 10.68
N PRO A 374 -28.31 -2.77 9.83
CA PRO A 374 -28.37 -2.20 8.48
C PRO A 374 -29.57 -2.77 7.72
N PRO A 375 -30.24 -1.99 6.86
CA PRO A 375 -31.34 -2.49 6.08
C PRO A 375 -30.93 -3.60 5.11
N ASP A 376 -31.82 -4.55 4.86
CA ASP A 376 -31.67 -5.52 3.78
C ASP A 376 -31.59 -4.80 2.44
N ARG A 377 -30.75 -5.29 1.52
CA ARG A 377 -30.52 -4.61 0.25
C ARG A 377 -30.48 -5.60 -0.91
N PHE A 378 -31.28 -5.36 -1.93
CA PHE A 378 -31.15 -5.96 -3.25
C PHE A 378 -30.92 -4.85 -4.27
N GLN A 379 -29.81 -4.94 -5.02
CA GLN A 379 -29.37 -3.87 -5.89
C GLN A 379 -28.88 -4.41 -7.22
N VAL A 380 -29.44 -3.91 -8.31
CA VAL A 380 -28.96 -4.15 -9.66
C VAL A 380 -28.79 -2.83 -10.37
N GLY A 381 -27.65 -2.63 -11.01
CA GLY A 381 -27.50 -1.43 -11.82
C GLY A 381 -26.12 -1.15 -12.34
N PRO A 382 -26.04 -0.18 -13.27
CA PRO A 382 -24.78 0.27 -13.83
C PRO A 382 -24.04 1.24 -12.90
N SER A 383 -22.74 1.32 -13.12
CA SER A 383 -21.88 2.32 -12.50
C SER A 383 -20.94 2.96 -13.53
N VAL A 384 -20.61 4.22 -13.29
CA VAL A 384 -19.63 4.97 -14.07
C VAL A 384 -18.68 5.65 -13.12
N SER A 385 -17.37 5.51 -13.35
CA SER A 385 -16.38 6.25 -12.57
C SER A 385 -15.34 6.88 -13.48
N PHE A 386 -14.88 8.06 -13.07
CA PHE A 386 -13.81 8.78 -13.73
C PHE A 386 -12.73 9.12 -12.73
N SER A 387 -11.47 8.89 -13.11
CA SER A 387 -10.32 9.26 -12.30
C SER A 387 -9.24 9.93 -13.14
N TRP A 388 -8.55 10.87 -12.54
CA TRP A 388 -7.36 11.47 -13.13
C TRP A 388 -6.35 11.83 -12.06
N TYR A 389 -5.05 11.76 -12.42
CA TYR A 389 -3.96 12.16 -11.56
C TYR A 389 -2.73 12.57 -12.38
N ARG A 390 -1.88 13.42 -11.78
CA ARG A 390 -0.61 13.80 -12.39
C ARG A 390 0.38 12.63 -12.32
N ARG A 391 1.06 12.36 -13.42
CA ARG A 391 2.07 11.27 -13.54
C ARG A 391 3.45 11.71 -13.03
N THR A 392 3.52 12.38 -11.91
CA THR A 392 4.79 12.83 -11.32
C THR A 392 5.07 12.01 -10.08
N TYR A 393 6.30 11.48 -10.00
CA TYR A 393 6.76 10.69 -8.86
C TYR A 393 8.04 11.28 -8.32
N ILE A 394 8.21 11.23 -7.01
CA ILE A 394 9.45 11.55 -6.32
C ILE A 394 9.96 10.31 -5.60
N ALA A 395 11.26 10.16 -5.56
CA ALA A 395 11.88 9.11 -4.77
C ALA A 395 12.34 9.71 -3.45
N LEU A 396 11.88 9.14 -2.35
CA LEU A 396 12.27 9.48 -0.99
C LEU A 396 12.73 8.22 -0.26
N THR A 397 13.27 8.39 0.95
CA THR A 397 13.61 7.32 1.89
C THR A 397 13.10 7.69 3.27
N ASP A 398 12.94 6.69 4.11
CA ASP A 398 12.65 6.87 5.55
C ASP A 398 11.28 7.51 5.84
N ILE A 399 10.33 7.45 4.89
CA ILE A 399 8.96 7.94 5.08
C ILE A 399 8.09 6.82 5.66
N SER A 400 7.90 5.72 4.92
CA SER A 400 7.14 4.53 5.34
C SER A 400 8.04 3.34 5.67
N THR A 401 9.25 3.35 5.13
CA THR A 401 10.27 2.33 5.36
C THR A 401 11.51 2.98 5.98
N TYR A 402 12.50 2.18 6.40
CA TYR A 402 13.79 2.66 6.87
C TYR A 402 14.90 2.29 5.87
N GLY A 403 15.45 3.30 5.18
CA GLY A 403 16.57 3.15 4.26
C GLY A 403 16.26 2.57 2.91
N LEU A 404 15.01 2.19 2.62
CA LEU A 404 14.61 1.74 1.30
C LEU A 404 14.05 2.89 0.48
N ARG A 405 14.22 2.80 -0.84
CA ARG A 405 13.64 3.76 -1.77
C ARG A 405 12.14 3.58 -1.89
N GLU A 406 11.43 4.69 -1.79
CA GLU A 406 9.98 4.80 -1.93
C GLU A 406 9.66 5.73 -3.10
N ASP A 407 8.89 5.25 -4.06
CA ASP A 407 8.40 6.06 -5.17
C ASP A 407 7.01 6.59 -4.81
N LEU A 408 6.95 7.88 -4.50
CA LEU A 408 5.73 8.54 -4.03
C LEU A 408 5.17 9.42 -5.13
N ARG A 409 3.88 9.25 -5.44
CA ARG A 409 3.17 10.08 -6.42
C ARG A 409 2.96 11.48 -5.86
N THR A 410 3.16 12.50 -6.70
CA THR A 410 2.96 13.91 -6.37
C THR A 410 2.04 14.59 -7.38
N GLY A 411 1.48 15.72 -6.96
CA GLY A 411 0.54 16.50 -7.74
C GLY A 411 -0.92 16.20 -7.41
N PRO A 412 -1.85 16.80 -8.16
CA PRO A 412 -3.28 16.63 -7.94
C PRO A 412 -3.78 15.26 -8.40
N SER A 413 -4.85 14.81 -7.75
CA SER A 413 -5.65 13.66 -8.14
C SER A 413 -7.11 13.91 -7.83
N MET A 414 -7.99 13.34 -8.63
CA MET A 414 -9.43 13.39 -8.44
C MET A 414 -10.05 12.09 -8.92
N SER A 415 -11.10 11.63 -8.23
CA SER A 415 -11.96 10.57 -8.73
C SER A 415 -13.42 10.89 -8.43
N THR A 416 -14.33 10.43 -9.29
CA THR A 416 -15.76 10.45 -9.07
C THR A 416 -16.35 9.11 -9.47
N SER A 417 -17.37 8.68 -8.74
CA SER A 417 -18.10 7.44 -9.03
C SER A 417 -19.59 7.68 -8.89
N HIS A 418 -20.35 7.10 -9.79
CA HIS A 418 -21.79 7.21 -9.90
C HIS A 418 -22.36 5.81 -10.08
N GLN A 419 -23.07 5.32 -9.07
CA GLN A 419 -23.78 4.04 -9.14
C GLN A 419 -25.30 4.33 -9.25
N PHE A 420 -25.94 3.67 -10.18
CA PHE A 420 -27.37 3.79 -10.42
C PHE A 420 -28.03 2.43 -10.12
N VAL A 421 -28.72 2.34 -9.00
CA VAL A 421 -29.50 1.16 -8.65
C VAL A 421 -30.85 1.28 -9.35
N VAL A 422 -31.07 0.47 -10.38
CA VAL A 422 -32.26 0.54 -11.25
C VAL A 422 -33.31 -0.51 -10.91
N MET A 423 -32.90 -1.60 -10.23
CA MET A 423 -33.79 -2.66 -9.73
C MET A 423 -33.50 -2.92 -8.25
N GLY A 424 -34.53 -3.26 -7.51
CA GLY A 424 -34.49 -3.41 -6.06
C GLY A 424 -34.60 -2.05 -5.36
N ASP A 425 -33.70 -1.77 -4.42
CA ASP A 425 -33.67 -0.51 -3.65
C ASP A 425 -33.16 0.65 -4.50
N ARG A 426 -34.02 1.13 -5.40
CA ARG A 426 -33.67 2.18 -6.37
C ARG A 426 -33.00 3.37 -5.71
N ALA A 427 -31.79 3.69 -6.18
CA ALA A 427 -31.02 4.78 -5.64
C ALA A 427 -29.99 5.30 -6.64
N TYR A 428 -29.57 6.53 -6.44
CA TYR A 428 -28.37 7.10 -7.06
C TYR A 428 -27.32 7.34 -5.97
N ILE A 429 -26.11 6.79 -6.16
CA ILE A 429 -25.05 6.85 -5.16
C ILE A 429 -23.83 7.54 -5.77
N PRO A 430 -23.75 8.89 -5.65
CA PRO A 430 -22.57 9.64 -6.07
C PRO A 430 -21.47 9.60 -5.02
N SER A 431 -20.22 9.59 -5.49
CA SER A 431 -19.05 9.87 -4.67
C SER A 431 -18.02 10.69 -5.42
N ILE A 432 -17.30 11.53 -4.71
CA ILE A 432 -16.18 12.32 -5.25
C ILE A 432 -15.05 12.32 -4.24
N SER A 433 -13.82 12.24 -4.75
CA SER A 433 -12.61 12.45 -3.94
C SER A 433 -11.61 13.31 -4.71
N ALA A 434 -10.87 14.14 -3.97
CA ALA A 434 -9.79 14.95 -4.50
C ALA A 434 -8.62 14.93 -3.53
N GLY A 435 -7.40 14.98 -4.07
CA GLY A 435 -6.20 14.97 -3.26
C GLY A 435 -5.06 15.72 -3.92
N TYR A 436 -4.13 16.16 -3.09
CA TYR A 436 -2.90 16.80 -3.54
C TYR A 436 -1.73 16.34 -2.68
N SER A 437 -0.64 15.96 -3.33
CA SER A 437 0.59 15.57 -2.64
C SER A 437 1.78 16.31 -3.25
N THR A 438 2.70 16.76 -2.41
CA THR A 438 3.90 17.46 -2.88
C THR A 438 5.09 17.19 -1.98
N ARG A 439 6.28 17.35 -2.56
CA ARG A 439 7.52 17.35 -1.77
C ARG A 439 7.50 18.52 -0.79
N TRP A 440 7.95 18.28 0.42
CA TRP A 440 8.02 19.28 1.48
C TRP A 440 9.37 19.26 2.17
N LEU A 441 9.92 20.44 2.44
CA LEU A 441 11.21 20.60 3.11
C LEU A 441 12.33 19.71 2.50
N GLY A 442 12.39 19.62 1.17
CA GLY A 442 13.42 18.88 0.45
C GLY A 442 13.28 17.35 0.49
N ARG A 443 13.30 16.73 1.65
CA ARG A 443 13.25 15.27 1.86
C ARG A 443 11.90 14.77 2.40
N GLY A 444 10.97 15.66 2.68
CA GLY A 444 9.66 15.35 3.21
C GLY A 444 8.57 15.29 2.16
N LEU A 445 7.37 14.97 2.63
CA LEU A 445 6.14 14.91 1.86
C LEU A 445 4.99 15.51 2.66
N ILE A 446 4.11 16.23 1.99
CA ILE A 446 2.79 16.60 2.51
C ILE A 446 1.72 16.12 1.53
N SER A 447 0.62 15.61 2.06
CA SER A 447 -0.51 15.11 1.28
C SER A 447 -1.81 15.50 1.97
N THR A 448 -2.77 15.97 1.19
CA THR A 448 -4.13 16.28 1.65
C THR A 448 -5.15 15.60 0.77
N GLY A 449 -6.31 15.28 1.33
CA GLY A 449 -7.41 14.68 0.61
C GLY A 449 -8.76 15.04 1.23
N ILE A 450 -9.75 15.10 0.36
CA ILE A 450 -11.16 15.27 0.71
C ILE A 450 -12.00 14.27 -0.07
N SER A 451 -13.02 13.72 0.55
CA SER A 451 -14.02 12.89 -0.12
C SER A 451 -15.41 13.19 0.37
N ALA A 452 -16.39 13.01 -0.50
CA ALA A 452 -17.80 13.14 -0.17
C ALA A 452 -18.61 12.05 -0.89
N SER A 453 -19.62 11.51 -0.22
CA SER A 453 -20.56 10.56 -0.79
C SER A 453 -21.96 10.77 -0.21
N ALA A 454 -22.96 10.30 -0.95
CA ALA A 454 -24.35 10.31 -0.52
C ALA A 454 -25.11 9.17 -1.20
N ARG A 455 -26.30 8.88 -0.70
CA ARG A 455 -27.28 8.01 -1.33
C ARG A 455 -28.59 8.79 -1.50
N VAL A 456 -29.07 8.90 -2.72
CA VAL A 456 -30.34 9.55 -3.07
C VAL A 456 -31.35 8.43 -3.36
N GLU A 457 -32.36 8.29 -2.52
CA GLU A 457 -33.38 7.25 -2.64
C GLU A 457 -34.65 7.80 -3.30
N GLY A 458 -35.20 7.07 -4.28
CA GLY A 458 -36.43 7.46 -4.96
C GLY A 458 -36.32 8.73 -5.83
N ARG A 459 -37.46 9.37 -6.11
CA ARG A 459 -37.57 10.61 -6.92
C ARG A 459 -37.59 11.90 -6.10
N GLU A 460 -37.72 11.81 -4.81
CA GLU A 460 -37.87 12.97 -3.92
C GLU A 460 -36.53 13.40 -3.32
N ARG A 461 -36.21 14.69 -3.42
CA ARG A 461 -34.96 15.27 -2.88
C ARG A 461 -34.82 15.15 -1.35
N GLU A 462 -35.91 14.88 -0.63
CA GLU A 462 -35.91 14.73 0.83
C GLU A 462 -35.25 13.44 1.32
N LYS A 463 -35.00 12.48 0.43
CA LYS A 463 -34.40 11.17 0.75
C LYS A 463 -32.91 11.10 0.45
N ILE A 464 -32.14 12.16 0.69
CA ILE A 464 -30.70 12.10 0.65
C ILE A 464 -30.20 11.57 2.00
N VAL A 465 -29.77 10.32 2.00
CA VAL A 465 -29.29 9.59 3.18
C VAL A 465 -27.82 9.19 3.04
N ASN A 466 -27.22 8.61 4.05
CA ASN A 466 -25.83 8.13 4.09
C ASN A 466 -24.84 9.19 3.58
N ARG A 467 -25.07 10.45 3.94
CA ARG A 467 -24.16 11.53 3.57
C ARG A 467 -22.89 11.41 4.38
N ALA A 468 -21.75 11.40 3.72
CA ALA A 468 -20.45 11.35 4.37
C ALA A 468 -19.51 12.36 3.73
N VAL A 469 -18.71 13.02 4.57
CA VAL A 469 -17.60 13.86 4.15
C VAL A 469 -16.38 13.49 4.99
N SER A 470 -15.24 13.27 4.34
CA SER A 470 -13.98 13.04 5.04
C SER A 470 -12.93 14.00 4.52
N PHE A 471 -12.10 14.51 5.43
CA PHE A 471 -10.95 15.35 5.13
C PHE A 471 -9.75 14.86 5.92
N GLY A 472 -8.56 14.96 5.33
CA GLY A 472 -7.35 14.61 6.04
C GLY A 472 -6.09 15.24 5.45
N VAL A 473 -5.14 15.43 6.33
CA VAL A 473 -3.78 15.89 6.01
C VAL A 473 -2.79 14.94 6.66
N LYS A 474 -1.76 14.57 5.91
CA LYS A 474 -0.63 13.79 6.40
C LYS A 474 0.67 14.42 5.92
N TRP A 475 1.69 14.37 6.74
CA TRP A 475 3.00 14.90 6.40
C TRP A 475 4.14 14.13 7.04
N ALA A 476 5.30 14.20 6.43
CA ALA A 476 6.56 13.82 6.99
C ALA A 476 7.54 14.97 6.78
N ALA A 477 7.94 15.61 7.86
CA ALA A 477 8.88 16.74 7.85
C ALA A 477 10.25 16.26 8.34
N PRO A 478 11.33 16.41 7.55
CA PRO A 478 12.66 16.09 8.03
C PRO A 478 13.07 17.07 9.12
N LEU A 479 13.61 16.54 10.22
CA LEU A 479 14.24 17.33 11.26
C LEU A 479 15.75 17.33 11.04
N SER A 480 16.33 18.51 10.90
CA SER A 480 17.76 18.69 10.73
C SER A 480 18.25 19.89 11.52
N ILE A 481 19.34 19.73 12.28
CA ILE A 481 20.03 20.82 12.97
C ILE A 481 21.42 20.93 12.35
N ALA A 482 21.79 22.12 11.90
CA ALA A 482 22.97 22.37 11.10
C ALA A 482 22.99 21.49 9.84
N ARG A 483 23.88 20.50 9.74
CA ARG A 483 23.95 19.53 8.65
C ARG A 483 23.55 18.11 9.07
N SER A 484 23.20 17.91 10.32
CA SER A 484 22.87 16.60 10.87
C SER A 484 21.37 16.33 10.72
N HIS A 485 21.02 15.21 10.08
CA HIS A 485 19.65 14.73 10.00
C HIS A 485 19.28 14.00 11.31
N LEU A 486 18.32 14.57 12.03
CA LEU A 486 17.86 14.04 13.33
C LEU A 486 16.67 13.10 13.22
N GLY A 487 16.08 12.95 12.04
CA GLY A 487 14.91 12.09 11.81
C GLY A 487 13.76 12.82 11.15
N PHE A 488 12.55 12.33 11.38
CA PHE A 488 11.33 12.88 10.80
C PHE A 488 10.30 13.17 11.89
N PHE A 489 9.64 14.31 11.75
CA PHE A 489 8.38 14.57 12.42
C PHE A 489 7.24 14.24 11.48
N VAL A 490 6.46 13.25 11.84
CA VAL A 490 5.38 12.71 10.99
C VAL A 490 4.06 13.04 11.66
N GLY A 491 3.10 13.55 10.90
CA GLY A 491 1.79 13.90 11.41
C GLY A 491 0.67 13.44 10.50
N ARG A 492 -0.46 13.16 11.11
CA ARG A 492 -1.71 12.85 10.47
C ARG A 492 -2.86 13.49 11.23
N VAL A 493 -3.73 14.18 10.52
CA VAL A 493 -4.98 14.73 11.04
C VAL A 493 -6.09 14.33 10.07
N GLY A 494 -7.16 13.79 10.59
CA GLY A 494 -8.30 13.39 9.77
C GLY A 494 -9.62 13.55 10.53
N ILE A 495 -10.65 13.90 9.77
CA ILE A 495 -12.02 13.98 10.23
C ILE A 495 -12.93 13.29 9.21
N SER A 496 -13.89 12.54 9.67
CA SER A 496 -14.92 11.91 8.84
C SER A 496 -16.26 12.08 9.53
N GLU A 497 -17.19 12.72 8.84
CA GLU A 497 -18.53 13.04 9.34
C GLU A 497 -19.57 12.32 8.52
N ARG A 498 -20.63 11.85 9.18
CA ARG A 498 -21.78 11.20 8.57
C ARG A 498 -23.08 11.83 9.06
N TRP A 499 -24.04 11.96 8.15
CA TRP A 499 -25.36 12.51 8.46
C TRP A 499 -26.44 11.67 7.81
N ARG A 500 -27.57 11.49 8.50
CA ARG A 500 -28.70 10.66 8.06
C ARG A 500 -28.22 9.26 7.63
N ASP A 501 -27.42 8.65 8.47
CA ASP A 501 -26.88 7.31 8.19
C ASP A 501 -27.94 6.25 8.52
N VAL A 502 -28.64 5.80 7.48
CA VAL A 502 -29.62 4.70 7.57
C VAL A 502 -28.96 3.31 7.42
N SER A 503 -27.64 3.28 7.26
CA SER A 503 -26.88 2.01 7.24
C SER A 503 -26.45 1.55 8.61
N ASN A 504 -26.73 2.33 9.67
CA ASN A 504 -26.33 2.05 11.05
C ASN A 504 -24.84 1.68 11.17
N ALA A 505 -23.99 2.35 10.36
CA ALA A 505 -22.58 2.04 10.33
C ALA A 505 -21.89 2.46 11.62
N LEU A 506 -21.27 1.51 12.28
CA LEU A 506 -20.54 1.76 13.53
C LEU A 506 -19.23 2.49 13.23
N VAL A 507 -19.03 3.62 13.87
CA VAL A 507 -17.75 4.35 13.87
C VAL A 507 -17.00 4.01 15.15
N SER A 508 -15.73 3.66 15.04
CA SER A 508 -14.93 3.23 16.21
C SER A 508 -13.60 3.96 16.32
N LEU A 509 -13.11 4.07 17.55
CA LEU A 509 -11.82 4.64 17.93
C LEU A 509 -11.22 3.82 19.07
N GLY A 510 -9.90 3.63 19.06
CA GLY A 510 -9.14 2.86 20.03
C GLY A 510 -8.17 1.88 19.35
N GLY A 511 -7.05 1.59 19.96
CA GLY A 511 -6.05 0.66 19.47
C GLY A 511 -5.56 0.99 18.05
N ASP A 512 -5.71 0.04 17.13
CA ASP A 512 -5.26 0.17 15.75
C ASP A 512 -6.09 1.17 14.92
N SER A 513 -7.30 1.50 15.35
CA SER A 513 -8.11 2.55 14.71
C SER A 513 -7.75 3.97 15.13
N GLY A 514 -6.67 4.14 15.88
CA GLY A 514 -6.17 5.38 16.51
C GLY A 514 -6.33 5.32 18.02
N LEU A 515 -5.46 5.96 18.80
CA LEU A 515 -5.37 5.91 20.28
C LEU A 515 -4.80 4.57 20.80
N ARG A 516 -3.52 4.33 20.52
CA ARG A 516 -2.78 3.12 20.95
C ARG A 516 -2.78 2.85 22.46
N GLY A 517 -3.10 3.83 23.30
CA GLY A 517 -3.25 3.65 24.77
C GLY A 517 -4.59 3.04 25.20
N TYR A 518 -5.46 2.68 24.26
CA TYR A 518 -6.78 2.11 24.53
C TYR A 518 -6.99 0.80 23.76
N PRO A 519 -7.87 -0.10 24.24
CA PRO A 519 -8.25 -1.30 23.49
C PRO A 519 -8.88 -0.97 22.12
N ASN A 520 -8.86 -1.94 21.21
CA ASN A 520 -9.54 -1.80 19.92
C ASN A 520 -11.05 -1.60 20.13
N GLY A 521 -11.64 -0.62 19.43
CA GLY A 521 -13.07 -0.36 19.49
C GLY A 521 -13.57 0.16 20.84
N SER A 522 -12.70 0.72 21.68
CA SER A 522 -13.07 1.23 23.02
C SER A 522 -14.13 2.31 23.00
N PHE A 523 -14.19 3.07 21.95
CA PHE A 523 -15.17 4.14 21.76
C PHE A 523 -15.88 3.91 20.45
N THR A 524 -17.20 3.76 20.51
CA THR A 524 -18.04 3.47 19.35
C THR A 524 -19.23 4.43 19.31
N SER A 525 -19.72 4.72 18.11
CA SER A 525 -20.95 5.46 17.89
C SER A 525 -21.68 4.88 16.67
N PRO A 526 -22.96 4.57 16.76
CA PRO A 526 -23.77 4.26 15.59
C PRO A 526 -24.01 5.54 14.80
N GLY A 527 -23.52 5.60 13.56
CA GLY A 527 -23.53 6.83 12.75
C GLY A 527 -22.57 7.89 13.30
N GLY A 528 -22.75 9.14 12.87
CA GLY A 528 -21.95 10.26 13.34
C GLY A 528 -20.53 10.32 12.77
N GLY A 529 -19.63 10.94 13.52
CA GLY A 529 -18.28 11.28 13.05
C GLY A 529 -17.14 10.73 13.89
N VAL A 530 -15.96 10.76 13.30
CA VAL A 530 -14.69 10.45 13.96
C VAL A 530 -13.61 11.43 13.56
N SER A 531 -12.92 11.97 14.55
CA SER A 531 -11.71 12.76 14.38
C SER A 531 -10.51 12.02 14.93
N ARG A 532 -9.38 12.06 14.21
CA ARG A 532 -8.14 11.38 14.60
C ARG A 532 -6.94 12.28 14.33
N ASN A 533 -6.06 12.40 15.32
CA ASN A 533 -4.77 13.06 15.20
C ASN A 533 -3.68 12.08 15.64
N ASN A 534 -2.59 12.05 14.88
CA ASN A 534 -1.39 11.32 15.26
C ASN A 534 -0.18 12.19 14.94
N PHE A 535 0.69 12.35 15.90
CA PHE A 535 1.97 13.07 15.79
C PHE A 535 3.06 12.14 16.28
N GLU A 536 4.05 11.87 15.45
CA GLU A 536 5.11 10.92 15.75
C GLU A 536 6.47 11.50 15.35
N TYR A 537 7.40 11.55 16.28
CA TYR A 537 8.80 11.76 16.00
C TYR A 537 9.48 10.41 15.77
N ARG A 538 10.21 10.27 14.68
CA ARG A 538 10.97 9.08 14.30
C ARG A 538 12.45 9.39 14.21
N THR A 539 13.28 8.61 14.90
CA THR A 539 14.73 8.72 14.79
C THR A 539 15.22 8.29 13.40
N PRO A 540 16.40 8.76 12.97
CA PRO A 540 17.08 8.13 11.83
C PRO A 540 17.33 6.65 12.13
N PRO A 541 17.22 5.76 11.14
CA PRO A 541 17.50 4.35 11.37
C PRO A 541 18.99 4.07 11.55
N TRP A 542 19.34 3.24 12.51
CA TRP A 542 20.60 2.51 12.49
C TRP A 542 20.49 1.39 11.47
N LYS A 543 21.40 1.38 10.50
CA LYS A 543 21.35 0.45 9.37
C LYS A 543 22.47 -0.58 9.49
N TRP A 544 22.08 -1.81 9.78
CA TRP A 544 22.93 -2.98 9.58
C TRP A 544 22.54 -3.68 8.29
N SER A 545 23.37 -4.57 7.79
CA SER A 545 23.09 -5.25 6.51
C SER A 545 21.78 -6.04 6.49
N PHE A 546 21.34 -6.56 7.63
CA PHE A 546 20.14 -7.41 7.75
C PHE A 546 19.03 -6.79 8.59
N LEU A 547 19.30 -5.72 9.34
CA LEU A 547 18.35 -5.07 10.25
C LEU A 547 18.53 -3.56 10.20
N HIS A 548 17.43 -2.86 10.02
CA HIS A 548 17.36 -1.42 10.27
C HIS A 548 16.53 -1.18 11.53
N LEU A 549 17.06 -0.45 12.48
CA LEU A 549 16.44 -0.19 13.79
C LEU A 549 16.23 1.32 13.97
N GLY A 550 15.11 1.70 14.53
CA GLY A 550 14.81 3.08 14.92
C GLY A 550 13.87 3.14 16.11
N ALA A 551 13.67 4.32 16.64
CA ALA A 551 12.74 4.59 17.72
C ALA A 551 11.70 5.63 17.28
N ALA A 552 10.56 5.64 17.96
CA ALA A 552 9.52 6.64 17.76
C ALA A 552 8.93 7.08 19.11
N LEU A 553 8.59 8.36 19.20
CA LEU A 553 7.77 8.93 20.25
C LEU A 553 6.49 9.45 19.61
N PHE A 554 5.34 9.24 20.22
CA PHE A 554 4.08 9.63 19.62
C PHE A 554 3.09 10.21 20.64
N TYR A 555 2.21 11.02 20.08
CA TYR A 555 1.02 11.53 20.73
C TYR A 555 -0.16 11.38 19.79
N GLU A 556 -1.26 10.88 20.32
CA GLU A 556 -2.49 10.63 19.58
C GLU A 556 -3.67 11.29 20.27
N GLY A 557 -4.59 11.80 19.48
CA GLY A 557 -5.85 12.35 19.94
C GLY A 557 -6.99 11.91 19.02
N GLY A 558 -8.17 11.73 19.57
CA GLY A 558 -9.34 11.40 18.77
C GLY A 558 -10.65 11.60 19.52
N SER A 559 -11.73 11.68 18.75
CA SER A 559 -13.09 11.78 19.24
C SER A 559 -14.02 10.99 18.32
N VAL A 560 -14.95 10.28 18.91
CA VAL A 560 -16.12 9.70 18.24
C VAL A 560 -17.34 10.41 18.79
N HIS A 561 -18.25 10.83 17.92
CA HIS A 561 -19.40 11.66 18.31
C HIS A 561 -20.57 11.43 17.35
N GLN A 562 -21.80 11.62 17.83
CA GLN A 562 -23.00 11.56 16.99
C GLN A 562 -23.29 12.91 16.35
N SER A 563 -22.92 14.00 16.99
CA SER A 563 -23.04 15.36 16.49
C SER A 563 -21.80 16.19 16.77
N LEU A 564 -21.58 17.25 16.01
CA LEU A 564 -20.47 18.18 16.21
C LEU A 564 -20.49 18.90 17.58
N ALA A 565 -21.62 18.85 18.28
CA ALA A 565 -21.75 19.43 19.63
C ALA A 565 -21.21 18.51 20.74
N GLU A 566 -20.99 17.21 20.44
CA GLU A 566 -20.64 16.17 21.41
C GLU A 566 -19.19 15.71 21.30
N TYR A 567 -18.28 16.62 20.99
CA TYR A 567 -16.87 16.31 20.89
C TYR A 567 -16.24 16.00 22.25
N HIS A 568 -15.87 14.74 22.43
CA HIS A 568 -15.11 14.28 23.61
C HIS A 568 -13.73 13.79 23.19
N TRP A 569 -12.74 14.65 23.25
CA TRP A 569 -11.39 14.30 22.90
C TRP A 569 -10.78 13.31 23.92
N ARG A 570 -10.21 12.25 23.40
CA ARG A 570 -9.40 11.27 24.12
C ARG A 570 -7.97 11.38 23.64
N HIS A 571 -7.03 11.17 24.53
CA HIS A 571 -5.62 11.36 24.26
C HIS A 571 -4.81 10.16 24.74
N SER A 572 -3.74 9.83 24.03
CA SER A 572 -2.73 8.86 24.43
C SER A 572 -1.36 9.35 24.00
N ALA A 573 -0.33 8.94 24.73
CA ALA A 573 1.05 9.18 24.38
C ALA A 573 1.88 7.93 24.63
N GLY A 574 3.00 7.82 23.92
CA GLY A 574 3.84 6.66 24.07
C GLY A 574 5.12 6.75 23.27
N GLY A 575 5.85 5.65 23.31
CA GLY A 575 7.07 5.48 22.53
C GLY A 575 7.23 4.02 22.14
N GLY A 576 8.10 3.77 21.19
CA GLY A 576 8.35 2.41 20.75
C GLY A 576 9.53 2.29 19.82
N VAL A 577 9.84 1.06 19.50
CA VAL A 577 10.89 0.71 18.55
C VAL A 577 10.30 0.33 17.19
N ARG A 578 11.08 0.59 16.17
CA ARG A 578 10.77 0.30 14.78
C ARG A 578 11.90 -0.52 14.20
N PHE A 579 11.59 -1.64 13.59
CA PHE A 579 12.61 -2.47 12.96
C PHE A 579 12.14 -2.99 11.59
N LEU A 580 13.10 -3.03 10.68
CA LEU A 580 12.90 -3.48 9.31
C LEU A 580 13.99 -4.49 8.96
N PHE A 581 13.58 -5.62 8.41
CA PHE A 581 14.47 -6.59 7.79
C PHE A 581 14.38 -6.40 6.27
N PRO A 582 15.31 -5.64 5.66
CA PRO A 582 15.19 -5.23 4.25
C PRO A 582 15.20 -6.41 3.27
N GLN A 583 15.71 -7.59 3.68
CA GLN A 583 15.71 -8.81 2.91
C GLN A 583 14.42 -9.61 3.05
N LEU A 584 13.71 -9.48 4.17
CA LEU A 584 12.52 -10.27 4.46
C LEU A 584 11.23 -9.52 4.12
N ASN A 585 11.15 -8.24 4.47
CA ASN A 585 9.94 -7.45 4.26
C ASN A 585 10.27 -5.97 4.00
N ARG A 586 9.38 -5.29 3.32
CA ARG A 586 9.42 -3.82 3.17
C ARG A 586 8.59 -3.10 4.25
N SER A 587 7.79 -3.83 5.00
CA SER A 587 6.98 -3.29 6.10
C SER A 587 7.84 -3.14 7.35
N VAL A 588 7.67 -2.02 8.04
CA VAL A 588 8.34 -1.75 9.31
C VAL A 588 7.54 -2.41 10.43
N PHE A 589 8.16 -3.24 11.22
CA PHE A 589 7.58 -3.76 12.45
C PHE A 589 7.69 -2.72 13.56
N ARG A 590 6.69 -2.68 14.41
CA ARG A 590 6.62 -1.78 15.56
C ARG A 590 6.32 -2.54 16.85
N VAL A 591 6.91 -2.07 17.92
CA VAL A 591 6.58 -2.41 19.30
C VAL A 591 6.41 -1.11 20.05
N ASP A 592 5.20 -0.81 20.47
CA ASP A 592 4.81 0.46 21.09
C ASP A 592 4.32 0.21 22.53
N LEU A 593 4.72 1.09 23.42
CA LEU A 593 4.17 1.25 24.75
C LEU A 593 3.43 2.57 24.79
N ALA A 594 2.16 2.55 25.15
CA ALA A 594 1.31 3.73 25.18
C ALA A 594 0.55 3.84 26.50
N THR A 595 0.36 5.06 27.00
CA THR A 595 -0.44 5.35 28.17
C THR A 595 -1.68 6.16 27.79
N PRO A 596 -2.87 5.82 28.31
CA PRO A 596 -4.07 6.63 28.14
C PRO A 596 -3.97 7.89 29.01
N LEU A 597 -4.20 9.06 28.41
CA LEU A 597 -4.14 10.35 29.08
C LEU A 597 -5.52 10.90 29.45
N SER A 598 -6.60 10.34 28.91
CA SER A 598 -7.99 10.72 29.20
C SER A 598 -8.73 9.62 29.95
N ALA A 599 -10.03 9.84 30.25
CA ALA A 599 -10.88 8.84 30.87
C ALA A 599 -10.86 7.53 30.08
N TYR A 600 -10.80 6.42 30.79
CA TYR A 600 -10.82 5.08 30.25
C TYR A 600 -12.28 4.61 30.04
N PRO A 601 -12.57 3.70 29.10
CA PRO A 601 -13.92 3.20 28.89
C PRO A 601 -14.51 2.59 30.16
N VAL A 602 -15.81 2.78 30.36
CA VAL A 602 -16.55 2.19 31.49
C VAL A 602 -16.49 0.67 31.39
N GLY A 603 -16.35 -0.03 32.52
CA GLY A 603 -16.24 -1.48 32.56
C GLY A 603 -14.81 -2.03 32.39
N PHE A 604 -13.85 -1.19 32.03
CA PHE A 604 -12.45 -1.63 31.87
C PHE A 604 -11.55 -1.07 32.97
N THR A 605 -10.68 -1.90 33.50
CA THR A 605 -9.60 -1.46 34.39
C THR A 605 -8.57 -0.68 33.55
N ARG A 606 -8.30 0.57 33.93
CA ARG A 606 -7.31 1.42 33.26
C ARG A 606 -5.90 0.87 33.48
N PRO A 607 -5.20 0.40 32.44
CA PRO A 607 -3.80 0.00 32.58
C PRO A 607 -2.91 1.24 32.63
N ALA A 608 -1.76 1.12 33.31
CA ALA A 608 -0.75 2.16 33.26
C ALA A 608 -0.14 2.28 31.85
N VAL A 609 0.06 1.15 31.20
CA VAL A 609 0.67 1.05 29.86
C VAL A 609 0.01 -0.05 29.05
N VAL A 610 -0.24 0.23 27.78
CA VAL A 610 -0.73 -0.71 26.77
C VAL A 610 0.41 -1.06 25.83
N LEU A 611 0.70 -2.35 25.69
CA LEU A 611 1.63 -2.88 24.70
C LEU A 611 0.91 -3.13 23.37
N SER A 612 1.45 -2.60 22.28
CA SER A 612 0.97 -2.85 20.91
C SER A 612 2.11 -3.31 20.03
N ILE A 613 1.93 -4.42 19.34
CA ILE A 613 2.90 -4.96 18.38
C ILE A 613 2.22 -5.13 17.03
N GLY A 614 2.92 -4.76 15.95
CA GLY A 614 2.36 -4.94 14.61
C GLY A 614 3.32 -4.52 13.51
N SER A 615 2.90 -4.68 12.27
CA SER A 615 3.56 -4.06 11.14
C SER A 615 3.02 -2.64 10.95
N SER A 616 3.90 -1.70 10.64
CA SER A 616 3.49 -0.34 10.29
C SER A 616 2.95 -0.30 8.86
N GLN A 617 1.90 -1.09 8.60
CA GLN A 617 1.15 -0.92 7.36
C GLN A 617 0.35 0.37 7.47
N GLY A 618 0.40 1.14 6.43
CA GLY A 618 -0.60 2.16 6.23
C GLY A 618 -0.52 3.41 7.08
N PHE A 619 0.66 3.82 7.56
CA PHE A 619 0.79 5.20 8.01
C PHE A 619 0.30 6.20 6.94
N TRP A 620 0.36 5.78 5.67
CA TRP A 620 -0.05 6.56 4.50
C TRP A 620 -1.41 6.19 3.93
N LEU A 621 -2.06 5.10 4.37
CA LEU A 621 -3.41 4.77 3.91
C LEU A 621 -4.41 5.68 4.62
N MET A 622 -5.00 6.57 3.87
CA MET A 622 -6.18 7.32 4.30
C MET A 622 -7.43 6.47 4.06
N PRO A 623 -8.51 6.63 4.84
CA PRO A 623 -9.74 5.87 4.67
C PRO A 623 -10.29 5.87 3.24
N TRP A 624 -10.01 6.91 2.45
CA TRP A 624 -10.41 7.04 1.04
C TRP A 624 -9.41 6.46 0.02
N GLU A 625 -8.26 5.95 0.45
CA GLU A 625 -7.27 5.28 -0.42
C GLU A 625 -7.46 3.75 -0.43
N SER A 626 -8.32 3.22 0.42
CA SER A 626 -8.60 1.78 0.56
C SER A 626 -9.86 1.31 -0.19
N SER A 627 -10.54 2.19 -0.93
CA SER A 627 -11.70 1.84 -1.77
C SER A 627 -11.31 1.46 -3.21
#